data_17e4d75c4c3876bf2f458e071427471f
#
_entry.id   17e4d75c4c3876bf2f458e071427471f
#
_cell.length_a   1.000
_cell.length_b   1.000
_cell.length_c   1.000
_cell.angle_alpha   90.00
_cell.angle_beta   90.00
_cell.angle_gamma   90.00
#
_symmetry.space_group_name_H-M   'P 1'
#
loop_
_entity.id
_entity.type
_entity.pdbx_description
1 polymer ?
#
loop_
_entity_poly.entity_id
_entity_poly.type
_entity_poly.pdbx_seq_one_letter_code
_entity_poly.pdbx_strand_id
1 'polypeptide(L)'
;MHPKAQSLIQCPKCKCDLSFELIKGEMRYVEYGEFVCSSCLTVYPVEQDIIYFAKSPDRSAAQSQRETYSYWWDESHDGLKYNTERNSEIFKETIKIDDKQIKGSIVLDAGCGNGRFSSIVAKKKPELLVLFDLSHGITEAYKEALTHSQDVIAIQGDIVNSPFKNEVFDNVYSWGVLHHTGETRKAFHHVSSLVKKKGNFGVYVYENHPVYQYDNIFLRLISI
;
A
#
# COMPACT_ATOMS: atom_id res chain seq x y z
N MET A 1 14.29 2.94 9.27
CA MET A 1 12.81 3.18 9.21
C MET A 1 12.53 4.69 9.24
N HIS A 2 11.57 5.15 8.46
CA HIS A 2 11.21 6.57 8.41
C HIS A 2 10.55 7.05 9.72
N PRO A 3 10.96 8.22 10.29
CA PRO A 3 10.48 8.68 11.60
C PRO A 3 8.96 8.88 11.70
N LYS A 4 8.30 9.18 10.57
CA LYS A 4 6.83 9.37 10.54
C LYS A 4 6.01 8.09 10.61
N ALA A 5 6.61 6.90 10.51
CA ALA A 5 5.88 5.64 10.49
C ALA A 5 4.92 5.52 11.68
N GLN A 6 5.41 5.74 12.89
CA GLN A 6 4.63 5.61 14.13
C GLN A 6 3.44 6.59 14.20
N SER A 7 3.55 7.78 13.63
CA SER A 7 2.46 8.76 13.64
C SER A 7 1.30 8.41 12.71
N LEU A 8 1.55 7.60 11.68
CA LEU A 8 0.56 7.21 10.68
C LEU A 8 -0.25 5.96 11.09
N ILE A 9 0.31 5.13 11.98
CA ILE A 9 -0.23 3.80 12.29
C ILE A 9 -0.79 3.68 13.70
N GLN A 10 -1.67 2.71 13.87
CA GLN A 10 -2.30 2.29 15.11
C GLN A 10 -2.50 0.78 15.12
N CYS A 11 -2.76 0.20 16.26
CA CYS A 11 -3.08 -1.22 16.36
C CYS A 11 -4.35 -1.56 15.55
N PRO A 12 -4.30 -2.44 14.55
CA PRO A 12 -5.50 -2.79 13.78
C PRO A 12 -6.56 -3.53 14.63
N LYS A 13 -6.17 -4.17 15.76
CA LYS A 13 -7.08 -4.91 16.63
C LYS A 13 -7.89 -4.00 17.56
N CYS A 14 -7.24 -3.05 18.24
CA CYS A 14 -7.88 -2.24 19.27
C CYS A 14 -7.80 -0.73 19.04
N LYS A 15 -7.17 -0.30 17.93
CA LYS A 15 -7.01 1.10 17.51
C LYS A 15 -6.22 1.98 18.49
N CYS A 16 -5.53 1.38 19.46
CA CYS A 16 -4.61 2.08 20.35
C CYS A 16 -3.26 2.34 19.68
N ASP A 17 -2.48 3.24 20.28
CA ASP A 17 -1.17 3.60 19.78
C ASP A 17 -0.17 2.43 19.86
N LEU A 18 0.83 2.49 19.00
CA LEU A 18 1.92 1.54 18.91
C LEU A 18 3.22 2.23 19.36
N SER A 19 4.02 1.54 20.17
CA SER A 19 5.39 1.94 20.48
C SER A 19 6.36 1.11 19.64
N PHE A 20 7.44 1.74 19.16
CA PHE A 20 8.47 1.06 18.39
C PHE A 20 9.68 0.75 19.28
N GLU A 21 10.17 -0.49 19.21
CA GLU A 21 11.39 -0.96 19.84
C GLU A 21 12.38 -1.45 18.76
N LEU A 22 13.58 -0.85 18.73
CA LEU A 22 14.67 -1.27 17.86
C LEU A 22 15.45 -2.37 18.55
N ILE A 23 15.53 -3.56 17.94
CA ILE A 23 16.25 -4.72 18.49
C ILE A 23 17.60 -4.90 17.81
N LYS A 24 17.66 -4.72 16.49
CA LYS A 24 18.89 -4.85 15.70
C LYS A 24 18.92 -3.89 14.53
N GLY A 25 20.10 -3.32 14.25
CA GLY A 25 20.31 -2.34 13.20
C GLY A 25 20.37 -0.91 13.74
N GLU A 26 20.00 0.06 12.91
CA GLU A 26 19.95 1.48 13.23
C GLU A 26 18.59 2.07 12.83
N MET A 27 18.24 3.25 13.35
CA MET A 27 16.96 3.92 13.01
C MET A 27 16.83 4.20 11.50
N ARG A 28 17.93 4.35 10.77
CA ARG A 28 17.93 4.53 9.31
C ARG A 28 17.74 3.23 8.54
N TYR A 29 18.13 2.11 9.13
CA TYR A 29 17.96 0.77 8.57
C TYR A 29 17.71 -0.22 9.71
N VAL A 30 16.44 -0.59 9.89
CA VAL A 30 16.01 -1.56 10.90
C VAL A 30 16.20 -2.96 10.33
N GLU A 31 17.23 -3.66 10.82
CA GLU A 31 17.39 -5.08 10.50
C GLU A 31 16.28 -5.90 11.17
N TYR A 32 16.04 -5.63 12.47
CA TYR A 32 14.93 -6.19 13.23
C TYR A 32 14.45 -5.24 14.33
N GLY A 33 13.15 -5.11 14.47
CA GLY A 33 12.49 -4.32 15.49
C GLY A 33 11.03 -4.75 15.65
N GLU A 34 10.31 -4.10 16.54
CA GLU A 34 8.91 -4.44 16.82
C GLU A 34 8.07 -3.20 17.11
N PHE A 35 6.85 -3.18 16.59
CA PHE A 35 5.79 -2.33 17.09
C PHE A 35 4.96 -3.09 18.10
N VAL A 36 4.82 -2.54 19.30
CA VAL A 36 4.05 -3.15 20.39
C VAL A 36 2.85 -2.28 20.71
N CYS A 37 1.66 -2.88 20.77
CA CYS A 37 0.45 -2.18 21.18
C CYS A 37 0.45 -1.92 22.68
N SER A 38 0.28 -0.66 23.08
CA SER A 38 0.25 -0.26 24.50
C SER A 38 -0.94 -0.83 25.29
N SER A 39 -2.00 -1.27 24.60
CA SER A 39 -3.24 -1.76 25.24
C SER A 39 -3.38 -3.28 25.17
N CYS A 40 -3.37 -3.86 23.96
CA CYS A 40 -3.59 -5.30 23.80
C CYS A 40 -2.30 -6.13 23.72
N LEU A 41 -1.14 -5.49 23.85
CA LEU A 41 0.19 -6.08 23.85
C LEU A 41 0.52 -6.92 22.60
N THR A 42 -0.27 -6.76 21.53
CA THR A 42 0.04 -7.43 20.25
C THR A 42 1.31 -6.84 19.67
N VAL A 43 2.19 -7.72 19.21
CA VAL A 43 3.49 -7.38 18.61
C VAL A 43 3.41 -7.50 17.09
N TYR A 44 3.97 -6.53 16.39
CA TYR A 44 4.07 -6.46 14.94
C TYR A 44 5.55 -6.30 14.56
N PRO A 45 6.18 -7.32 13.96
CA PRO A 45 7.60 -7.28 13.68
C PRO A 45 7.92 -6.30 12.55
N VAL A 46 9.13 -5.75 12.61
CA VAL A 46 9.78 -4.99 11.55
C VAL A 46 11.03 -5.74 11.15
N GLU A 47 11.15 -6.11 9.89
CA GLU A 47 12.31 -6.82 9.36
C GLU A 47 12.76 -6.13 8.07
N GLN A 48 14.05 -5.78 8.00
CA GLN A 48 14.64 -5.10 6.84
C GLN A 48 13.82 -3.86 6.42
N ASP A 49 13.46 -3.02 7.38
CA ASP A 49 12.62 -1.82 7.26
C ASP A 49 11.15 -2.05 6.85
N ILE A 50 10.71 -3.29 6.63
CA ILE A 50 9.32 -3.61 6.31
C ILE A 50 8.55 -3.92 7.59
N ILE A 51 7.41 -3.26 7.79
CA ILE A 51 6.53 -3.45 8.94
C ILE A 51 5.48 -4.51 8.60
N TYR A 52 5.33 -5.54 9.44
CA TYR A 52 4.45 -6.67 9.17
C TYR A 52 3.24 -6.69 10.11
N PHE A 53 2.05 -6.38 9.59
CA PHE A 53 0.77 -6.52 10.28
C PHE A 53 0.02 -7.82 9.95
N ALA A 54 0.47 -8.58 8.94
CA ALA A 54 -0.17 -9.78 8.42
C ALA A 54 0.71 -11.05 8.50
N LYS A 55 1.53 -11.20 9.56
CA LYS A 55 2.38 -12.41 9.75
C LYS A 55 1.67 -13.58 10.43
N SER A 56 0.39 -13.51 10.76
CA SER A 56 -0.31 -14.61 11.44
C SER A 56 -0.62 -15.76 10.48
N PRO A 57 -0.41 -17.03 10.91
CA PRO A 57 -0.72 -18.22 10.12
C PRO A 57 -2.23 -18.54 10.08
N ASP A 58 -3.08 -17.56 10.27
CA ASP A 58 -4.52 -17.77 10.26
C ASP A 58 -4.97 -18.10 8.81
N ARG A 59 -5.56 -19.28 8.63
CA ARG A 59 -6.03 -19.83 7.32
C ARG A 59 -7.28 -19.10 6.83
N SER A 60 -7.23 -17.78 6.79
CA SER A 60 -8.31 -16.91 6.34
C SER A 60 -8.29 -16.78 4.81
N ALA A 61 -9.38 -16.27 4.23
CA ALA A 61 -9.46 -15.90 2.81
C ALA A 61 -8.31 -14.94 2.42
N ALA A 62 -7.88 -14.07 3.34
CA ALA A 62 -6.74 -13.17 3.16
C ALA A 62 -5.41 -13.92 2.95
N GLN A 63 -5.19 -15.07 3.60
CA GLN A 63 -3.99 -15.87 3.39
C GLN A 63 -3.98 -16.52 2.00
N SER A 64 -5.11 -17.06 1.55
CA SER A 64 -5.23 -17.64 0.21
C SER A 64 -5.01 -16.58 -0.87
N GLN A 65 -5.55 -15.38 -0.68
CA GLN A 65 -5.28 -14.23 -1.56
C GLN A 65 -3.81 -13.85 -1.55
N ARG A 66 -3.18 -13.75 -0.36
CA ARG A 66 -1.75 -13.46 -0.22
C ARG A 66 -0.88 -14.45 -1.00
N GLU A 67 -1.15 -15.75 -0.87
CA GLU A 67 -0.41 -16.79 -1.58
C GLU A 67 -0.59 -16.69 -3.09
N THR A 68 -1.83 -16.47 -3.56
CA THR A 68 -2.14 -16.26 -4.98
C THR A 68 -1.43 -15.06 -5.55
N TYR A 69 -1.49 -13.89 -4.88
CA TYR A 69 -0.83 -12.67 -5.37
C TYR A 69 0.69 -12.76 -5.25
N SER A 70 1.24 -13.41 -4.21
CA SER A 70 2.69 -13.66 -4.11
C SER A 70 3.17 -14.51 -5.29
N TYR A 71 2.45 -15.59 -5.63
CA TYR A 71 2.75 -16.43 -6.79
C TYR A 71 2.74 -15.62 -8.11
N TRP A 72 1.73 -14.76 -8.31
CA TRP A 72 1.65 -13.92 -9.50
C TRP A 72 2.82 -12.95 -9.64
N TRP A 73 3.36 -12.45 -8.54
CA TRP A 73 4.49 -11.52 -8.56
C TRP A 73 5.84 -12.21 -8.66
N ASP A 74 5.95 -13.47 -8.19
CA ASP A 74 7.18 -14.25 -8.27
C ASP A 74 7.45 -14.79 -9.68
N GLU A 75 6.41 -15.13 -10.43
CA GLU A 75 6.57 -15.94 -11.64
C GLU A 75 6.64 -15.18 -12.95
N SER A 76 6.39 -13.87 -13.11
CA SER A 76 6.42 -13.52 -14.51
C SER A 76 5.97 -12.18 -15.05
N HIS A 77 5.53 -11.25 -14.27
CA HIS A 77 4.90 -10.09 -14.90
C HIS A 77 5.83 -8.88 -15.05
N ASP A 78 7.10 -9.12 -15.21
CA ASP A 78 8.15 -8.14 -15.41
C ASP A 78 7.90 -7.18 -16.59
N GLY A 79 7.29 -7.64 -17.65
CA GLY A 79 7.03 -6.82 -18.84
C GLY A 79 6.14 -5.60 -18.59
N LEU A 80 5.18 -5.68 -17.65
CA LEU A 80 4.32 -4.55 -17.30
C LEU A 80 5.03 -3.54 -16.39
N LYS A 81 5.94 -3.99 -15.54
CA LYS A 81 6.72 -3.15 -14.63
C LYS A 81 7.69 -2.25 -15.39
N TYR A 82 8.30 -2.76 -16.45
CA TYR A 82 9.37 -2.07 -17.17
C TYR A 82 8.91 -1.02 -18.17
N ASN A 83 7.63 -1.00 -18.57
CA ASN A 83 7.13 0.04 -19.48
C ASN A 83 6.72 1.30 -18.71
N THR A 84 7.71 2.08 -18.27
CA THR A 84 7.52 3.26 -17.41
C THR A 84 6.69 4.36 -18.05
N GLU A 85 6.82 4.57 -19.37
CA GLU A 85 6.04 5.59 -20.12
C GLU A 85 4.57 5.19 -20.15
N ARG A 86 4.28 3.98 -20.59
CA ARG A 86 2.92 3.45 -20.63
C ARG A 86 2.26 3.42 -19.26
N ASN A 87 3.00 3.04 -18.23
CA ASN A 87 2.49 3.05 -16.85
C ASN A 87 2.20 4.47 -16.34
N SER A 88 3.02 5.46 -16.71
CA SER A 88 2.76 6.87 -16.37
C SER A 88 1.48 7.39 -17.03
N GLU A 89 1.25 7.04 -18.29
CA GLU A 89 0.01 7.38 -18.99
C GLU A 89 -1.21 6.75 -18.30
N ILE A 90 -1.16 5.43 -18.05
CA ILE A 90 -2.23 4.70 -17.35
C ILE A 90 -2.51 5.33 -15.98
N PHE A 91 -1.48 5.64 -15.19
CA PHE A 91 -1.65 6.28 -13.89
C PHE A 91 -2.38 7.63 -14.01
N LYS A 92 -1.96 8.49 -14.94
CA LYS A 92 -2.60 9.80 -15.17
C LYS A 92 -4.05 9.66 -15.62
N GLU A 93 -4.34 8.73 -16.51
CA GLU A 93 -5.68 8.52 -17.05
C GLU A 93 -6.64 7.92 -16.01
N THR A 94 -6.15 7.03 -15.15
CA THR A 94 -6.99 6.23 -14.26
C THR A 94 -7.05 6.78 -12.83
N ILE A 95 -5.94 7.21 -12.27
CA ILE A 95 -5.86 7.70 -10.89
C ILE A 95 -6.13 9.20 -10.79
N LYS A 96 -5.72 9.98 -11.81
CA LYS A 96 -5.99 11.43 -11.92
C LYS A 96 -5.46 12.27 -10.75
N ILE A 97 -4.41 11.82 -10.09
CA ILE A 97 -3.63 12.62 -9.14
C ILE A 97 -2.41 13.15 -9.89
N ASP A 98 -2.31 14.46 -10.03
CA ASP A 98 -1.24 15.08 -10.80
C ASP A 98 0.08 15.23 -10.03
N ASP A 99 1.15 15.57 -10.75
CA ASP A 99 2.50 15.67 -10.21
C ASP A 99 2.62 16.78 -9.14
N LYS A 100 1.81 17.85 -9.24
CA LYS A 100 1.83 18.96 -8.27
C LYS A 100 1.16 18.54 -6.96
N GLN A 101 0.13 17.70 -7.03
CA GLN A 101 -0.55 17.15 -5.87
C GLN A 101 0.32 16.11 -5.14
N ILE A 102 1.15 15.36 -5.88
CA ILE A 102 2.07 14.36 -5.31
C ILE A 102 3.29 15.01 -4.65
N LYS A 103 3.88 16.03 -5.30
CA LYS A 103 5.11 16.66 -4.82
C LYS A 103 4.92 17.26 -3.42
N GLY A 104 5.79 16.84 -2.47
CA GLY A 104 5.78 17.33 -1.09
C GLY A 104 4.57 16.87 -0.26
N SER A 105 3.81 15.87 -0.71
CA SER A 105 2.65 15.31 -0.01
C SER A 105 2.95 13.94 0.59
N ILE A 106 2.13 13.50 1.53
CA ILE A 106 2.14 12.13 2.07
C ILE A 106 1.20 11.30 1.21
N VAL A 107 1.75 10.30 0.52
CA VAL A 107 1.03 9.46 -0.44
C VAL A 107 0.94 8.02 0.04
N LEU A 108 -0.24 7.41 -0.05
CA LEU A 108 -0.44 5.97 0.16
C LEU A 108 -0.71 5.27 -1.18
N ASP A 109 0.08 4.26 -1.49
CA ASP A 109 -0.20 3.24 -2.52
C ASP A 109 -0.88 2.05 -1.84
N ALA A 110 -2.20 1.98 -1.93
CA ALA A 110 -3.00 0.95 -1.26
C ALA A 110 -3.21 -0.26 -2.17
N GLY A 111 -2.36 -1.27 -2.01
CA GLY A 111 -2.23 -2.44 -2.87
C GLY A 111 -1.15 -2.24 -3.93
N CYS A 112 0.07 -1.93 -3.47
CA CYS A 112 1.17 -1.57 -4.36
C CYS A 112 1.72 -2.74 -5.19
N GLY A 113 1.42 -4.01 -4.81
CA GLY A 113 1.99 -5.19 -5.43
C GLY A 113 3.52 -5.14 -5.44
N ASN A 114 4.11 -5.34 -6.62
CA ASN A 114 5.57 -5.24 -6.83
C ASN A 114 6.07 -3.82 -7.17
N GLY A 115 5.23 -2.78 -7.01
CA GLY A 115 5.65 -1.38 -7.15
C GLY A 115 5.50 -0.77 -8.53
N ARG A 116 4.65 -1.31 -9.40
CA ARG A 116 4.42 -0.81 -10.76
C ARG A 116 4.20 0.70 -10.84
N PHE A 117 3.33 1.24 -9.98
CA PHE A 117 3.04 2.68 -9.92
C PHE A 117 3.83 3.41 -8.84
N SER A 118 4.24 2.71 -7.79
CA SER A 118 5.01 3.28 -6.68
C SER A 118 6.31 3.92 -7.16
N SER A 119 7.02 3.28 -8.11
CA SER A 119 8.26 3.82 -8.69
C SER A 119 8.02 5.14 -9.44
N ILE A 120 6.86 5.27 -10.11
CA ILE A 120 6.46 6.49 -10.80
C ILE A 120 6.18 7.61 -9.80
N VAL A 121 5.47 7.29 -8.71
CA VAL A 121 5.15 8.24 -7.64
C VAL A 121 6.40 8.67 -6.88
N ALA A 122 7.33 7.75 -6.58
CA ALA A 122 8.59 8.06 -5.91
C ALA A 122 9.43 9.10 -6.69
N LYS A 123 9.47 9.00 -8.04
CA LYS A 123 10.14 9.98 -8.92
C LYS A 123 9.57 11.40 -8.81
N LYS A 124 8.32 11.56 -8.39
CA LYS A 124 7.64 12.85 -8.27
C LYS A 124 7.93 13.57 -6.95
N LYS A 125 8.81 13.00 -6.12
CA LYS A 125 9.30 13.56 -4.84
C LYS A 125 8.15 13.88 -3.88
N PRO A 126 7.33 12.91 -3.47
CA PRO A 126 6.45 13.06 -2.33
C PRO A 126 7.27 13.39 -1.07
N GLU A 127 6.66 13.98 -0.06
CA GLU A 127 7.27 14.11 1.27
C GLU A 127 7.47 12.72 1.89
N LEU A 128 6.51 11.83 1.64
CA LEU A 128 6.57 10.44 2.08
C LEU A 128 5.71 9.57 1.16
N LEU A 129 6.25 8.47 0.69
CA LEU A 129 5.52 7.41 0.00
C LEU A 129 5.35 6.22 0.94
N VAL A 130 4.10 5.84 1.19
CA VAL A 130 3.76 4.64 1.96
C VAL A 130 3.27 3.56 1.00
N LEU A 131 3.99 2.44 0.98
CA LEU A 131 3.65 1.24 0.23
C LEU A 131 2.88 0.30 1.15
N PHE A 132 1.73 -0.17 0.70
CA PHE A 132 0.90 -1.09 1.48
C PHE A 132 0.39 -2.23 0.62
N ASP A 133 0.72 -3.46 0.97
CA ASP A 133 0.25 -4.64 0.25
C ASP A 133 0.13 -5.86 1.17
N LEU A 134 -0.69 -6.82 0.80
CA LEU A 134 -0.83 -8.09 1.50
C LEU A 134 0.25 -9.10 1.08
N SER A 135 0.72 -9.02 -0.17
CA SER A 135 1.65 -9.97 -0.78
C SER A 135 3.12 -9.68 -0.46
N HIS A 136 4.00 -10.62 -0.79
CA HIS A 136 5.45 -10.45 -0.70
C HIS A 136 6.02 -9.49 -1.75
N GLY A 137 5.26 -9.13 -2.77
CA GLY A 137 5.64 -8.14 -3.79
C GLY A 137 6.07 -6.80 -3.21
N ILE A 138 5.63 -6.49 -1.98
CA ILE A 138 6.01 -5.27 -1.26
C ILE A 138 7.53 -5.13 -1.06
N THR A 139 8.25 -6.24 -0.95
CA THR A 139 9.72 -6.22 -0.82
C THR A 139 10.37 -5.65 -2.07
N GLU A 140 9.90 -6.06 -3.25
CA GLU A 140 10.36 -5.53 -4.53
C GLU A 140 9.92 -4.07 -4.72
N ALA A 141 8.66 -3.76 -4.38
CA ALA A 141 8.17 -2.39 -4.43
C ALA A 141 9.02 -1.43 -3.59
N TYR A 142 9.41 -1.86 -2.39
CA TYR A 142 10.25 -1.08 -1.48
C TYR A 142 11.65 -0.84 -2.05
N LYS A 143 12.32 -1.90 -2.50
CA LYS A 143 13.65 -1.81 -3.11
C LYS A 143 13.64 -0.86 -4.31
N GLU A 144 12.65 -1.00 -5.19
CA GLU A 144 12.53 -0.17 -6.38
C GLU A 144 12.27 1.30 -6.02
N ALA A 145 11.33 1.58 -5.08
CA ALA A 145 11.04 2.94 -4.66
C ALA A 145 12.25 3.65 -4.06
N LEU A 146 13.07 2.93 -3.29
CA LEU A 146 14.30 3.45 -2.67
C LEU A 146 15.35 3.89 -3.71
N THR A 147 15.31 3.39 -4.94
CA THR A 147 16.19 3.88 -6.02
C THR A 147 15.86 5.32 -6.43
N HIS A 148 14.66 5.81 -6.08
CA HIS A 148 14.16 7.12 -6.49
C HIS A 148 13.91 8.08 -5.31
N SER A 149 13.62 7.57 -4.12
CA SER A 149 13.37 8.36 -2.91
C SER A 149 13.81 7.59 -1.67
N GLN A 150 14.38 8.27 -0.69
CA GLN A 150 14.67 7.69 0.64
C GLN A 150 13.48 7.83 1.61
N ASP A 151 12.48 8.64 1.26
CA ASP A 151 11.29 8.89 2.07
C ASP A 151 10.19 7.89 1.71
N VAL A 152 10.44 6.60 2.02
CA VAL A 152 9.55 5.49 1.74
C VAL A 152 9.33 4.65 2.99
N ILE A 153 8.10 4.22 3.21
CA ILE A 153 7.71 3.23 4.23
C ILE A 153 7.04 2.06 3.52
N ALA A 154 7.41 0.84 3.88
CA ALA A 154 6.77 -0.38 3.40
C ALA A 154 6.04 -1.10 4.54
N ILE A 155 4.78 -1.43 4.34
CA ILE A 155 3.91 -2.08 5.33
C ILE A 155 3.19 -3.25 4.69
N GLN A 156 3.41 -4.46 5.18
CA GLN A 156 2.65 -5.63 4.76
C GLN A 156 1.41 -5.82 5.65
N GLY A 157 0.22 -5.85 5.04
CA GLY A 157 -1.02 -5.96 5.79
C GLY A 157 -2.26 -6.09 4.91
N ASP A 158 -3.39 -6.37 5.55
CA ASP A 158 -4.70 -6.49 4.91
C ASP A 158 -5.38 -5.12 4.76
N ILE A 159 -5.75 -4.78 3.54
CA ILE A 159 -6.38 -3.49 3.20
C ILE A 159 -7.75 -3.31 3.86
N VAL A 160 -8.46 -4.41 4.16
CA VAL A 160 -9.77 -4.37 4.85
C VAL A 160 -9.61 -4.04 6.34
N ASN A 161 -8.44 -4.33 6.91
CA ASN A 161 -8.11 -4.06 8.31
C ASN A 161 -6.71 -3.42 8.44
N SER A 162 -6.48 -2.35 7.70
CA SER A 162 -5.18 -1.69 7.70
C SER A 162 -4.87 -1.01 9.05
N PRO A 163 -3.57 -0.85 9.35
CA PRO A 163 -3.13 -0.24 10.59
C PRO A 163 -3.18 1.29 10.59
N PHE A 164 -3.61 1.93 9.53
CA PHE A 164 -3.55 3.38 9.43
C PHE A 164 -4.60 4.10 10.27
N LYS A 165 -4.23 5.28 10.78
CA LYS A 165 -5.16 6.25 11.35
C LYS A 165 -5.96 6.92 10.24
N ASN A 166 -7.16 7.42 10.57
CA ASN A 166 -7.96 8.16 9.60
C ASN A 166 -7.34 9.54 9.27
N GLU A 167 -7.62 10.05 8.10
CA GLU A 167 -7.27 11.41 7.66
C GLU A 167 -5.76 11.74 7.81
N VAL A 168 -4.86 10.79 7.50
CA VAL A 168 -3.40 10.99 7.62
C VAL A 168 -2.68 11.18 6.30
N PHE A 169 -3.30 10.85 5.15
CA PHE A 169 -2.68 10.95 3.83
C PHE A 169 -3.25 12.12 3.04
N ASP A 170 -2.38 12.85 2.33
CA ASP A 170 -2.79 13.90 1.40
C ASP A 170 -3.35 13.30 0.11
N ASN A 171 -2.74 12.21 -0.34
CA ASN A 171 -3.16 11.45 -1.51
C ASN A 171 -3.20 9.96 -1.19
N VAL A 172 -4.27 9.31 -1.60
CA VAL A 172 -4.40 7.84 -1.55
C VAL A 172 -4.80 7.35 -2.92
N TYR A 173 -4.14 6.31 -3.40
CA TYR A 173 -4.62 5.62 -4.60
C TYR A 173 -4.60 4.11 -4.42
N SER A 174 -5.49 3.43 -5.16
CA SER A 174 -5.58 1.98 -5.22
C SER A 174 -5.93 1.56 -6.63
N TRP A 175 -5.04 0.80 -7.27
CA TRP A 175 -5.21 0.41 -8.66
C TRP A 175 -5.33 -1.11 -8.82
N GLY A 176 -6.51 -1.57 -9.25
CA GLY A 176 -6.73 -2.99 -9.54
C GLY A 176 -6.80 -3.91 -8.32
N VAL A 177 -7.13 -3.39 -7.12
CA VAL A 177 -7.00 -4.12 -5.84
C VAL A 177 -8.34 -4.34 -5.14
N LEU A 178 -9.12 -3.28 -4.90
CA LEU A 178 -10.24 -3.33 -3.95
C LEU A 178 -11.30 -4.38 -4.28
N HIS A 179 -11.54 -4.66 -5.56
CA HIS A 179 -12.50 -5.66 -6.02
C HIS A 179 -12.05 -7.10 -5.76
N HIS A 180 -10.78 -7.31 -5.42
CA HIS A 180 -10.24 -8.62 -5.07
C HIS A 180 -10.31 -8.92 -3.57
N THR A 181 -10.70 -7.97 -2.72
CA THR A 181 -10.70 -8.16 -1.26
C THR A 181 -11.83 -9.04 -0.73
N GLY A 182 -12.80 -9.43 -1.57
CA GLY A 182 -14.04 -10.10 -1.14
C GLY A 182 -15.03 -9.19 -0.39
N GLU A 183 -14.56 -8.05 0.13
CA GLU A 183 -15.36 -7.04 0.84
C GLU A 183 -15.18 -5.65 0.19
N THR A 184 -15.33 -5.55 -1.13
CA THR A 184 -15.01 -4.36 -1.94
C THR A 184 -15.55 -3.06 -1.35
N ARG A 185 -16.82 -3.03 -0.93
CA ARG A 185 -17.45 -1.83 -0.34
C ARG A 185 -16.75 -1.43 0.97
N LYS A 186 -16.46 -2.38 1.84
CA LYS A 186 -15.78 -2.12 3.11
C LYS A 186 -14.35 -1.64 2.88
N ALA A 187 -13.61 -2.27 1.97
CA ALA A 187 -12.28 -1.84 1.57
C ALA A 187 -12.30 -0.41 1.03
N PHE A 188 -13.24 -0.07 0.14
CA PHE A 188 -13.39 1.27 -0.41
C PHE A 188 -13.64 2.32 0.69
N HIS A 189 -14.62 2.10 1.57
CA HIS A 189 -14.91 3.02 2.66
C HIS A 189 -13.75 3.16 3.63
N HIS A 190 -13.06 2.05 3.92
CA HIS A 190 -11.90 2.10 4.79
C HIS A 190 -10.76 2.91 4.16
N VAL A 191 -10.38 2.61 2.92
CA VAL A 191 -9.27 3.32 2.26
C VAL A 191 -9.60 4.79 2.02
N SER A 192 -10.85 5.12 1.68
CA SER A 192 -11.28 6.52 1.52
C SER A 192 -11.24 7.31 2.84
N SER A 193 -11.45 6.66 4.01
CA SER A 193 -11.36 7.32 5.31
C SER A 193 -9.93 7.70 5.72
N LEU A 194 -8.93 7.17 5.05
CA LEU A 194 -7.51 7.47 5.33
C LEU A 194 -7.07 8.81 4.73
N VAL A 195 -7.85 9.35 3.79
CA VAL A 195 -7.56 10.61 3.10
C VAL A 195 -7.91 11.79 4.00
N LYS A 196 -7.00 12.76 4.11
CA LYS A 196 -7.24 14.04 4.79
C LYS A 196 -8.41 14.80 4.15
N LYS A 197 -9.09 15.65 4.91
CA LYS A 197 -10.04 16.61 4.35
C LYS A 197 -9.35 17.43 3.27
N LYS A 198 -9.98 17.52 2.08
CA LYS A 198 -9.43 18.14 0.86
C LYS A 198 -8.21 17.42 0.25
N GLY A 199 -7.94 16.17 0.65
CA GLY A 199 -7.00 15.29 -0.02
C GLY A 199 -7.60 14.64 -1.26
N ASN A 200 -6.82 13.85 -1.98
CA ASN A 200 -7.26 13.19 -3.20
C ASN A 200 -7.33 11.68 -2.99
N PHE A 201 -8.41 11.06 -3.51
CA PHE A 201 -8.57 9.62 -3.55
C PHE A 201 -8.77 9.14 -4.99
N GLY A 202 -7.80 8.44 -5.53
CA GLY A 202 -7.87 7.82 -6.85
C GLY A 202 -8.07 6.30 -6.74
N VAL A 203 -9.11 5.76 -7.35
CA VAL A 203 -9.36 4.32 -7.34
C VAL A 203 -9.67 3.80 -8.74
N TYR A 204 -9.06 2.67 -9.06
CA TYR A 204 -9.34 1.92 -10.28
C TYR A 204 -9.76 0.49 -9.92
N VAL A 205 -10.94 0.07 -10.38
CA VAL A 205 -11.48 -1.28 -10.21
C VAL A 205 -11.97 -1.82 -11.56
N TYR A 206 -11.92 -3.13 -11.74
CA TYR A 206 -12.48 -3.78 -12.92
C TYR A 206 -13.99 -3.89 -12.80
N GLU A 207 -14.70 -3.70 -13.91
CA GLU A 207 -16.11 -3.97 -13.98
C GLU A 207 -16.37 -5.47 -14.14
N ASN A 208 -17.28 -6.02 -13.35
CA ASN A 208 -17.72 -7.39 -13.52
C ASN A 208 -18.80 -7.43 -14.60
N HIS A 209 -18.40 -7.59 -15.87
CA HIS A 209 -19.33 -7.66 -17.00
C HIS A 209 -19.47 -9.10 -17.48
N PRO A 210 -20.69 -9.68 -17.51
CA PRO A 210 -20.91 -11.10 -17.85
C PRO A 210 -20.50 -11.50 -19.27
N VAL A 211 -20.31 -10.54 -20.18
CA VAL A 211 -19.95 -10.80 -21.59
C VAL A 211 -18.45 -10.77 -21.84
N TYR A 212 -17.64 -10.22 -20.93
CA TYR A 212 -16.21 -10.02 -21.14
C TYR A 212 -15.36 -10.79 -20.14
N GLN A 213 -15.45 -12.12 -20.19
CA GLN A 213 -14.55 -12.95 -19.39
C GLN A 213 -13.08 -12.91 -19.86
N TYR A 214 -12.77 -12.30 -20.99
CA TYR A 214 -11.43 -12.36 -21.56
C TYR A 214 -10.80 -11.08 -22.14
N ASP A 215 -11.53 -10.00 -22.51
CA ASP A 215 -10.86 -8.98 -23.33
C ASP A 215 -11.17 -7.48 -23.08
N ASN A 216 -12.00 -7.05 -22.13
CA ASN A 216 -12.27 -5.62 -22.02
C ASN A 216 -12.36 -5.11 -20.58
N ILE A 217 -11.43 -4.26 -20.25
CA ILE A 217 -11.32 -3.48 -19.03
C ILE A 217 -12.14 -2.20 -19.22
N PHE A 218 -13.29 -2.07 -18.55
CA PHE A 218 -14.03 -0.81 -18.47
C PHE A 218 -13.69 -0.05 -17.19
N LEU A 219 -13.26 1.18 -17.39
CA LEU A 219 -12.87 2.12 -16.34
C LEU A 219 -14.10 2.82 -15.78
N ARG A 220 -14.37 2.71 -14.51
CA ARG A 220 -15.21 3.65 -13.78
C ARG A 220 -14.37 4.40 -12.76
N LEU A 221 -14.20 5.69 -12.97
CA LEU A 221 -13.55 6.60 -12.04
C LEU A 221 -14.60 7.10 -11.07
N ILE A 222 -14.32 6.99 -9.79
CA ILE A 222 -15.08 7.65 -8.74
C ILE A 222 -14.11 8.66 -8.13
N SER A 223 -14.32 9.95 -8.45
CA SER A 223 -13.71 11.06 -7.71
C SER A 223 -14.68 11.44 -6.61
N ILE A 224 -14.22 11.51 -5.38
CA ILE A 224 -14.97 12.02 -4.23
C ILE A 224 -14.47 13.42 -3.91
#